data_648f462a0f82f5e24ba56290a6c874dc
#
_entry.id   648f462a0f82f5e24ba56290a6c874dc
#
_cell.length_a   1.000
_cell.length_b   1.000
_cell.length_c   1.000
_cell.angle_alpha   90.00
_cell.angle_beta   90.00
_cell.angle_gamma   90.00
#
_symmetry.space_group_name_H-M   'P 1'
#
loop_
_entity.id
_entity.type
_entity.pdbx_description
1 polymer ?
#
loop_
_entity_poly.entity_id
_entity_poly.type
_entity_poly.pdbx_seq_one_letter_code
_entity_poly.pdbx_strand_id
1 'polypeptide(L)'
;MAKPSETRDLAADSWTWPDQRWQAIVNKVRAGRSLKPKQWPGKAKVAVSFSFDSDHESSTLRWGESSPGKLSQGEYGSRVAVPRIKNLLARHHIKASFFVPAVVAKIHPQEQRELTDAGHEIGIHGWIHELNSKLPEVAERDLMMRAADTLEEISGQRPVGLRTPSWDFSANTLAICREMGLLYDSSLMADDEPYELLEEGEATGVIELPVEWIRDDAVYFNMDRFSALRPYTAPSAVLEIFKAEFDMAREEGGLFLLTMH
;
A
#
# COMPACT_ATOMS: atom_id res chain seq x y z
N MET A 1 -29.89 21.34 -3.04
CA MET A 1 -29.05 22.49 -2.65
C MET A 1 -28.23 22.08 -1.46
N ALA A 2 -26.98 21.70 -1.69
CA ALA A 2 -26.02 21.36 -0.63
C ALA A 2 -25.42 22.67 -0.07
N LYS A 3 -25.38 22.79 1.23
CA LYS A 3 -24.76 23.95 1.91
C LYS A 3 -23.24 23.94 1.69
N PRO A 4 -22.63 25.01 1.18
CA PRO A 4 -21.19 25.13 1.11
C PRO A 4 -20.72 25.86 2.35
N SER A 5 -20.25 25.20 3.39
CA SER A 5 -19.64 25.96 4.50
C SER A 5 -18.78 25.20 5.52
N GLU A 6 -18.28 23.99 5.30
CA GLU A 6 -17.41 23.41 6.34
C GLU A 6 -16.03 22.90 5.88
N THR A 7 -15.70 23.02 4.61
CA THR A 7 -14.37 22.64 4.11
C THR A 7 -13.41 23.81 3.89
N ARG A 8 -13.73 25.00 4.38
CA ARG A 8 -13.02 26.23 4.01
C ARG A 8 -11.88 26.63 4.93
N ASP A 9 -11.71 26.01 6.09
CA ASP A 9 -10.90 26.69 7.13
C ASP A 9 -9.52 26.12 7.46
N LEU A 10 -9.13 24.94 7.01
CA LEU A 10 -7.81 24.41 7.38
C LEU A 10 -6.70 24.64 6.35
N ALA A 11 -7.03 24.81 5.09
CA ALA A 11 -6.06 25.09 4.03
C ALA A 11 -5.94 26.59 3.71
N ALA A 12 -6.97 27.40 4.00
CA ALA A 12 -7.03 28.80 3.55
C ALA A 12 -5.96 29.71 4.13
N ASP A 13 -5.38 29.37 5.29
CA ASP A 13 -4.40 30.22 5.99
C ASP A 13 -3.06 29.54 6.24
N SER A 14 -2.74 28.43 5.59
CA SER A 14 -1.48 27.69 5.81
C SER A 14 -0.23 28.53 5.55
N TRP A 15 -0.30 29.50 4.64
CA TRP A 15 0.81 30.45 4.36
C TRP A 15 1.04 31.46 5.48
N THR A 16 0.13 31.57 6.44
CA THR A 16 0.27 32.43 7.62
C THR A 16 0.78 31.69 8.83
N TRP A 17 0.94 30.39 8.73
CA TRP A 17 1.39 29.59 9.87
C TRP A 17 2.83 29.94 10.25
N PRO A 18 3.18 29.96 11.54
CA PRO A 18 4.56 30.14 11.97
C PRO A 18 5.42 28.93 11.57
N ASP A 19 6.70 29.17 11.34
CA ASP A 19 7.67 28.18 10.86
C ASP A 19 7.67 26.90 11.74
N GLN A 20 7.55 27.07 13.05
CA GLN A 20 7.51 25.95 13.99
C GLN A 20 6.35 24.99 13.72
N ARG A 21 5.20 25.50 13.24
CA ARG A 21 4.05 24.66 12.88
C ARG A 21 4.33 23.80 11.67
N TRP A 22 4.90 24.36 10.61
CA TRP A 22 5.30 23.58 9.42
C TRP A 22 6.36 22.54 9.77
N GLN A 23 7.37 22.93 10.55
CA GLN A 23 8.44 22.05 11.00
C GLN A 23 7.89 20.89 11.84
N ALA A 24 6.97 21.15 12.76
CA ALA A 24 6.35 20.11 13.60
C ALA A 24 5.54 19.13 12.75
N ILE A 25 4.73 19.63 11.80
CA ILE A 25 3.95 18.78 10.89
C ILE A 25 4.87 17.90 10.04
N VAL A 26 5.89 18.48 9.41
CA VAL A 26 6.81 17.74 8.54
C VAL A 26 7.68 16.77 9.34
N ASN A 27 8.07 17.11 10.57
CA ASN A 27 8.93 16.28 11.39
C ASN A 27 8.18 15.17 12.13
N LYS A 28 6.84 15.15 12.07
CA LYS A 28 6.06 14.11 12.76
C LYS A 28 6.44 12.71 12.26
N VAL A 29 6.53 12.53 10.95
CA VAL A 29 7.07 11.31 10.32
C VAL A 29 7.99 11.72 9.18
N ARG A 30 9.22 11.22 9.17
CA ARG A 30 10.22 11.55 8.13
C ARG A 30 11.08 10.35 7.77
N ALA A 31 11.69 10.45 6.58
CA ALA A 31 12.77 9.58 6.19
C ALA A 31 14.02 9.84 7.07
N GLY A 32 14.60 8.77 7.56
CA GLY A 32 15.90 8.74 8.19
C GLY A 32 17.00 8.35 7.20
N ARG A 33 17.92 7.53 7.67
CA ARG A 33 19.03 7.05 6.83
C ARG A 33 18.54 6.02 5.81
N SER A 34 19.18 6.01 4.63
CA SER A 34 19.02 4.91 3.68
C SER A 34 19.50 3.58 4.30
N LEU A 35 18.72 2.53 4.05
CA LEU A 35 19.02 1.16 4.44
C LEU A 35 19.46 0.30 3.24
N LYS A 36 19.75 0.93 2.11
CA LYS A 36 20.32 0.24 0.95
C LYS A 36 21.56 -0.53 1.37
N PRO A 37 21.62 -1.84 1.17
CA PRO A 37 22.81 -2.61 1.49
C PRO A 37 23.93 -2.27 0.50
N LYS A 38 25.19 -2.35 0.95
CA LYS A 38 26.35 -2.20 0.05
C LYS A 38 26.35 -3.23 -1.07
N GLN A 39 25.72 -4.37 -0.86
CA GLN A 39 25.54 -5.44 -1.83
C GLN A 39 24.32 -6.27 -1.45
N TRP A 40 23.45 -6.51 -2.42
CA TRP A 40 22.30 -7.39 -2.25
C TRP A 40 22.71 -8.85 -2.05
N PRO A 41 21.91 -9.66 -1.34
CA PRO A 41 22.17 -11.09 -1.18
C PRO A 41 22.43 -11.80 -2.51
N GLY A 42 23.33 -12.80 -2.50
CA GLY A 42 23.70 -13.54 -3.69
C GLY A 42 24.46 -12.73 -4.75
N LYS A 43 24.97 -11.53 -4.40
CA LYS A 43 25.61 -10.59 -5.33
C LYS A 43 24.64 -10.10 -6.43
N ALA A 44 23.34 -10.09 -6.14
CA ALA A 44 22.34 -9.54 -7.06
C ALA A 44 22.64 -8.06 -7.34
N LYS A 45 22.28 -7.62 -8.55
CA LYS A 45 22.48 -6.24 -8.99
C LYS A 45 21.31 -5.33 -8.63
N VAL A 46 20.17 -5.90 -8.28
CA VAL A 46 18.94 -5.19 -7.94
C VAL A 46 18.12 -6.07 -7.01
N ALA A 47 17.42 -5.49 -6.08
CA ALA A 47 16.31 -6.15 -5.38
C ALA A 47 15.01 -5.92 -6.15
N VAL A 48 14.16 -6.93 -6.19
CA VAL A 48 12.84 -6.82 -6.85
C VAL A 48 11.77 -7.25 -5.87
N SER A 49 10.78 -6.39 -5.67
CA SER A 49 9.58 -6.69 -4.90
C SER A 49 8.36 -6.56 -5.81
N PHE A 50 7.62 -7.65 -5.97
CA PHE A 50 6.29 -7.62 -6.55
C PHE A 50 5.26 -7.59 -5.45
N SER A 51 4.39 -6.60 -5.47
CA SER A 51 3.32 -6.45 -4.49
C SER A 51 1.97 -6.25 -5.17
N PHE A 52 0.94 -6.78 -4.53
CA PHE A 52 -0.43 -6.69 -4.99
C PHE A 52 -1.30 -6.13 -3.88
N ASP A 53 -2.02 -5.05 -4.18
CA ASP A 53 -3.03 -4.51 -3.30
C ASP A 53 -4.36 -5.18 -3.67
N SER A 54 -4.78 -6.15 -2.84
CA SER A 54 -5.94 -7.00 -3.10
C SER A 54 -7.23 -6.33 -2.66
N ASP A 55 -7.54 -5.20 -3.25
CA ASP A 55 -8.68 -4.36 -2.87
C ASP A 55 -10.02 -5.01 -3.14
N HIS A 56 -10.16 -5.72 -4.23
CA HIS A 56 -11.37 -6.41 -4.62
C HIS A 56 -12.63 -5.56 -4.38
N GLU A 57 -13.65 -6.11 -3.74
CA GLU A 57 -14.91 -5.40 -3.46
C GLU A 57 -14.76 -4.27 -2.44
N SER A 58 -13.68 -4.27 -1.62
CA SER A 58 -13.51 -3.27 -0.57
C SER A 58 -13.36 -1.85 -1.12
N SER A 59 -12.76 -1.69 -2.30
CA SER A 59 -12.66 -0.41 -3.00
C SER A 59 -14.03 0.24 -3.27
N THR A 60 -15.08 -0.56 -3.39
CA THR A 60 -16.48 -0.13 -3.54
C THR A 60 -17.19 -0.04 -2.19
N LEU A 61 -17.02 -1.07 -1.34
CA LEU A 61 -17.70 -1.17 -0.05
C LEU A 61 -17.33 -0.03 0.92
N ARG A 62 -16.09 0.46 0.87
CA ARG A 62 -15.65 1.60 1.72
C ARG A 62 -16.49 2.86 1.58
N TRP A 63 -17.18 3.02 0.45
CA TRP A 63 -18.06 4.15 0.20
C TRP A 63 -19.51 3.88 0.58
N GLY A 64 -19.80 2.73 1.22
CA GLY A 64 -21.17 2.30 1.54
C GLY A 64 -21.98 1.86 0.31
N GLU A 65 -21.30 1.62 -0.81
CA GLU A 65 -21.97 1.18 -2.04
C GLU A 65 -22.25 -0.32 -2.02
N SER A 66 -23.41 -0.70 -2.53
CA SER A 66 -23.89 -2.09 -2.55
C SER A 66 -24.35 -2.57 -3.93
N SER A 67 -24.07 -1.79 -4.99
CA SER A 67 -24.47 -2.14 -6.35
C SER A 67 -23.73 -3.39 -6.85
N PRO A 68 -24.42 -4.48 -7.24
CA PRO A 68 -23.77 -5.66 -7.81
C PRO A 68 -22.92 -5.35 -9.06
N GLY A 69 -23.31 -4.35 -9.84
CA GLY A 69 -22.56 -3.94 -11.03
C GLY A 69 -21.17 -3.41 -10.70
N LYS A 70 -21.02 -2.66 -9.59
CA LYS A 70 -19.72 -2.18 -9.13
C LYS A 70 -18.95 -3.26 -8.38
N LEU A 71 -19.62 -4.02 -7.52
CA LEU A 71 -18.99 -5.11 -6.76
C LEU A 71 -18.42 -6.19 -7.67
N SER A 72 -19.05 -6.47 -8.82
CA SER A 72 -18.56 -7.48 -9.78
C SER A 72 -17.18 -7.14 -10.37
N GLN A 73 -16.77 -5.87 -10.35
CA GLN A 73 -15.44 -5.46 -10.77
C GLN A 73 -14.39 -5.94 -9.75
N GLY A 74 -14.67 -5.80 -8.45
CA GLY A 74 -13.82 -6.34 -7.39
C GLY A 74 -13.80 -7.88 -7.39
N GLU A 75 -14.97 -8.52 -7.57
CA GLU A 75 -15.10 -9.99 -7.69
C GLU A 75 -14.20 -10.57 -8.80
N TYR A 76 -14.00 -9.84 -9.89
CA TYR A 76 -13.08 -10.27 -10.96
C TYR A 76 -11.66 -10.49 -10.44
N GLY A 77 -11.21 -9.66 -9.49
CA GLY A 77 -9.90 -9.80 -8.84
C GLY A 77 -9.70 -11.18 -8.25
N SER A 78 -10.56 -11.57 -7.31
CA SER A 78 -10.49 -12.88 -6.66
C SER A 78 -10.79 -14.03 -7.63
N ARG A 79 -11.83 -13.89 -8.44
CA ARG A 79 -12.30 -14.99 -9.30
C ARG A 79 -11.38 -15.33 -10.46
N VAL A 80 -10.72 -14.32 -11.04
CA VAL A 80 -9.98 -14.48 -12.30
C VAL A 80 -8.53 -14.03 -12.21
N ALA A 81 -8.28 -12.82 -11.64
CA ALA A 81 -6.94 -12.25 -11.68
C ALA A 81 -5.98 -12.98 -10.73
N VAL A 82 -6.33 -13.13 -9.45
CA VAL A 82 -5.45 -13.80 -8.46
C VAL A 82 -5.08 -15.23 -8.87
N PRO A 83 -5.99 -16.11 -9.35
CA PRO A 83 -5.60 -17.42 -9.85
C PRO A 83 -4.59 -17.38 -10.99
N ARG A 84 -4.71 -16.40 -11.92
CA ARG A 84 -3.77 -16.22 -13.02
C ARG A 84 -2.41 -15.73 -12.54
N ILE A 85 -2.40 -14.76 -11.60
CA ILE A 85 -1.19 -14.21 -10.98
C ILE A 85 -0.45 -15.32 -10.22
N LYS A 86 -1.13 -16.09 -9.37
CA LYS A 86 -0.55 -17.25 -8.66
C LYS A 86 0.13 -18.22 -9.62
N ASN A 87 -0.56 -18.58 -10.70
CA ASN A 87 0.00 -19.49 -11.72
C ASN A 87 1.22 -18.89 -12.42
N LEU A 88 1.24 -17.57 -12.67
CA LEU A 88 2.37 -16.86 -13.26
C LEU A 88 3.57 -16.88 -12.31
N LEU A 89 3.36 -16.45 -11.05
CA LEU A 89 4.39 -16.43 -10.03
C LEU A 89 4.99 -17.82 -9.79
N ALA A 90 4.14 -18.86 -9.72
CA ALA A 90 4.57 -20.24 -9.53
C ALA A 90 5.46 -20.74 -10.68
N ARG A 91 5.10 -20.43 -11.94
CA ARG A 91 5.91 -20.81 -13.12
C ARG A 91 7.31 -20.21 -13.11
N HIS A 92 7.45 -19.04 -12.50
CA HIS A 92 8.73 -18.32 -12.43
C HIS A 92 9.43 -18.46 -11.08
N HIS A 93 8.85 -19.25 -10.15
CA HIS A 93 9.38 -19.44 -8.78
C HIS A 93 9.53 -18.11 -8.02
N ILE A 94 8.62 -17.17 -8.26
CA ILE A 94 8.62 -15.85 -7.63
C ILE A 94 7.66 -15.86 -6.44
N LYS A 95 8.08 -15.26 -5.33
CA LYS A 95 7.21 -14.92 -4.20
C LYS A 95 6.89 -13.43 -4.26
N ALA A 96 5.72 -13.08 -3.75
CA ALA A 96 5.20 -11.71 -3.76
C ALA A 96 4.51 -11.42 -2.43
N SER A 97 4.30 -10.15 -2.14
CA SER A 97 3.51 -9.68 -1.00
C SER A 97 2.12 -9.26 -1.48
N PHE A 98 1.09 -9.68 -0.76
CA PHE A 98 -0.29 -9.30 -1.00
C PHE A 98 -0.78 -8.47 0.19
N PHE A 99 -1.06 -7.21 -0.03
CA PHE A 99 -1.65 -6.33 0.97
C PHE A 99 -3.17 -6.43 0.87
N VAL A 100 -3.79 -6.90 1.94
CA VAL A 100 -5.18 -7.36 1.92
C VAL A 100 -6.01 -6.60 2.93
N PRO A 101 -7.08 -5.90 2.50
CA PRO A 101 -8.09 -5.40 3.43
C PRO A 101 -8.76 -6.57 4.18
N ALA A 102 -8.89 -6.46 5.50
CA ALA A 102 -9.40 -7.58 6.31
C ALA A 102 -10.81 -8.03 5.90
N VAL A 103 -11.65 -7.10 5.42
CA VAL A 103 -12.98 -7.41 4.86
C VAL A 103 -12.86 -8.31 3.63
N VAL A 104 -11.88 -8.08 2.77
CA VAL A 104 -11.61 -8.95 1.61
C VAL A 104 -11.22 -10.35 2.05
N ALA A 105 -10.34 -10.46 3.05
CA ALA A 105 -9.99 -11.76 3.61
C ALA A 105 -11.21 -12.51 4.18
N LYS A 106 -12.17 -11.80 4.79
CA LYS A 106 -13.42 -12.40 5.28
C LYS A 106 -14.35 -12.83 4.15
N ILE A 107 -14.38 -12.13 3.03
CA ILE A 107 -15.18 -12.47 1.84
C ILE A 107 -14.54 -13.64 1.09
N HIS A 108 -13.21 -13.64 0.95
CA HIS A 108 -12.43 -14.62 0.19
C HIS A 108 -11.39 -15.36 1.05
N PRO A 109 -11.81 -16.07 2.13
CA PRO A 109 -10.87 -16.67 3.08
C PRO A 109 -10.01 -17.78 2.49
N GLN A 110 -10.51 -18.49 1.49
CA GLN A 110 -9.77 -19.55 0.83
C GLN A 110 -8.61 -19.01 -0.01
N GLU A 111 -8.80 -17.86 -0.65
CA GLU A 111 -7.75 -17.18 -1.42
C GLU A 111 -6.54 -16.86 -0.55
N GLN A 112 -6.77 -16.33 0.67
CA GLN A 112 -5.69 -15.95 1.57
C GLN A 112 -4.88 -17.18 2.03
N ARG A 113 -5.55 -18.28 2.37
CA ARG A 113 -4.89 -19.55 2.71
C ARG A 113 -4.05 -20.07 1.55
N GLU A 114 -4.61 -20.06 0.35
CA GLU A 114 -3.90 -20.53 -0.84
C GLU A 114 -2.67 -19.65 -1.20
N LEU A 115 -2.72 -18.37 -0.92
CA LEU A 115 -1.58 -17.46 -1.10
C LEU A 115 -0.47 -17.80 -0.11
N THR A 116 -0.79 -17.96 1.18
CA THR A 116 0.21 -18.33 2.20
C THR A 116 0.74 -19.75 2.01
N ASP A 117 -0.09 -20.72 1.64
CA ASP A 117 0.33 -22.09 1.32
C ASP A 117 1.31 -22.12 0.12
N ALA A 118 1.12 -21.20 -0.83
CA ALA A 118 2.05 -21.02 -1.93
C ALA A 118 3.33 -20.26 -1.53
N GLY A 119 3.44 -19.81 -0.28
CA GLY A 119 4.59 -19.11 0.29
C GLY A 119 4.66 -17.63 -0.08
N HIS A 120 3.54 -17.01 -0.41
CA HIS A 120 3.42 -15.57 -0.53
C HIS A 120 3.18 -14.94 0.85
N GLU A 121 3.52 -13.67 0.98
CA GLU A 121 3.27 -12.87 2.17
C GLU A 121 1.87 -12.25 2.12
N ILE A 122 1.20 -12.19 3.27
CA ILE A 122 0.01 -11.37 3.47
C ILE A 122 0.38 -10.19 4.36
N GLY A 123 0.21 -8.97 3.86
CA GLY A 123 0.36 -7.71 4.58
C GLY A 123 -0.98 -7.05 4.89
N ILE A 124 -0.97 -6.08 5.79
CA ILE A 124 -2.17 -5.32 6.18
C ILE A 124 -2.45 -4.25 5.12
N HIS A 125 -3.74 -4.12 4.72
CA HIS A 125 -4.23 -3.03 3.86
C HIS A 125 -5.52 -2.39 4.42
N GLY A 126 -5.48 -2.06 5.72
CA GLY A 126 -6.64 -1.55 6.45
C GLY A 126 -7.70 -2.62 6.73
N TRP A 127 -8.85 -2.18 7.24
CA TRP A 127 -10.00 -3.04 7.52
C TRP A 127 -10.89 -3.22 6.28
N ILE A 128 -11.34 -2.09 5.68
CA ILE A 128 -12.24 -2.05 4.51
C ILE A 128 -11.69 -1.09 3.44
N HIS A 129 -10.38 -0.86 3.42
CA HIS A 129 -9.72 0.11 2.54
C HIS A 129 -10.07 1.57 2.89
N GLU A 130 -10.23 1.88 4.17
CA GLU A 130 -10.45 3.23 4.70
C GLU A 130 -9.21 4.12 4.58
N LEU A 131 -9.39 5.43 4.59
CA LEU A 131 -8.29 6.39 4.60
C LEU A 131 -7.86 6.68 6.05
N ASN A 132 -6.62 6.37 6.40
CA ASN A 132 -6.08 6.52 7.75
C ASN A 132 -6.15 7.97 8.24
N SER A 133 -5.82 8.94 7.39
CA SER A 133 -5.86 10.37 7.73
C SER A 133 -7.25 10.93 8.06
N LYS A 134 -8.32 10.16 7.76
CA LYS A 134 -9.70 10.53 8.03
C LYS A 134 -10.23 9.91 9.32
N LEU A 135 -9.46 9.06 9.96
CA LEU A 135 -9.86 8.38 11.18
C LEU A 135 -9.38 9.11 12.42
N PRO A 136 -10.17 9.14 13.50
CA PRO A 136 -9.62 9.41 14.83
C PRO A 136 -8.58 8.33 15.19
N GLU A 137 -7.53 8.71 15.90
CA GLU A 137 -6.43 7.81 16.30
C GLU A 137 -6.91 6.47 16.90
N VAL A 138 -7.90 6.54 17.82
CA VAL A 138 -8.44 5.34 18.48
C VAL A 138 -9.08 4.39 17.47
N ALA A 139 -9.78 4.93 16.47
CA ALA A 139 -10.42 4.12 15.43
C ALA A 139 -9.37 3.52 14.47
N GLU A 140 -8.36 4.30 14.08
CA GLU A 140 -7.26 3.81 13.24
C GLU A 140 -6.54 2.63 13.92
N ARG A 141 -6.18 2.79 15.20
CA ARG A 141 -5.54 1.73 16.00
C ARG A 141 -6.40 0.47 16.08
N ASP A 142 -7.68 0.60 16.43
CA ASP A 142 -8.61 -0.54 16.53
C ASP A 142 -8.73 -1.27 15.20
N LEU A 143 -8.91 -0.55 14.10
CA LEU A 143 -9.07 -1.15 12.78
C LEU A 143 -7.79 -1.85 12.30
N MET A 144 -6.61 -1.27 12.53
CA MET A 144 -5.34 -1.89 12.17
C MET A 144 -5.08 -3.17 12.97
N MET A 145 -5.30 -3.15 14.29
CA MET A 145 -5.14 -4.33 15.14
C MET A 145 -6.11 -5.44 14.75
N ARG A 146 -7.39 -5.10 14.59
CA ARG A 146 -8.42 -6.06 14.14
C ARG A 146 -8.12 -6.63 12.75
N ALA A 147 -7.59 -5.81 11.85
CA ALA A 147 -7.17 -6.29 10.53
C ALA A 147 -6.05 -7.31 10.66
N ALA A 148 -5.02 -7.03 11.44
CA ALA A 148 -3.92 -7.97 11.66
C ALA A 148 -4.40 -9.29 12.27
N ASP A 149 -5.25 -9.23 13.31
CA ASP A 149 -5.80 -10.43 13.97
C ASP A 149 -6.66 -11.26 13.02
N THR A 150 -7.50 -10.59 12.20
CA THR A 150 -8.35 -11.26 11.21
C THR A 150 -7.51 -11.92 10.11
N LEU A 151 -6.48 -11.24 9.62
CA LEU A 151 -5.58 -11.80 8.60
C LEU A 151 -4.81 -13.00 9.14
N GLU A 152 -4.31 -12.94 10.37
CA GLU A 152 -3.65 -14.07 11.04
C GLU A 152 -4.59 -15.25 11.20
N GLU A 153 -5.82 -15.03 11.70
CA GLU A 153 -6.83 -16.09 11.86
C GLU A 153 -7.14 -16.80 10.54
N ILE A 154 -7.25 -16.05 9.45
CA ILE A 154 -7.65 -16.58 8.15
C ILE A 154 -6.48 -17.22 7.40
N SER A 155 -5.32 -16.56 7.38
CA SER A 155 -4.16 -16.97 6.59
C SER A 155 -3.23 -17.93 7.32
N GLY A 156 -3.31 -17.96 8.66
CA GLY A 156 -2.37 -18.71 9.51
C GLY A 156 -1.02 -18.00 9.71
N GLN A 157 -0.85 -16.79 9.21
CA GLN A 157 0.37 -16.00 9.33
C GLN A 157 0.07 -14.60 9.88
N ARG A 158 0.77 -14.22 10.96
CA ARG A 158 0.70 -12.84 11.47
C ARG A 158 1.35 -11.90 10.47
N PRO A 159 0.65 -10.87 9.97
CA PRO A 159 1.26 -9.86 9.12
C PRO A 159 2.39 -9.13 9.83
N VAL A 160 3.49 -8.90 9.11
CA VAL A 160 4.65 -8.15 9.60
C VAL A 160 4.85 -6.83 8.88
N GLY A 161 4.07 -6.56 7.86
CA GLY A 161 4.13 -5.35 7.03
C GLY A 161 2.76 -4.72 6.85
N LEU A 162 2.78 -3.42 6.62
CA LEU A 162 1.62 -2.59 6.31
C LEU A 162 1.82 -1.91 4.96
N ARG A 163 0.73 -1.78 4.20
CA ARG A 163 0.54 -0.73 3.21
C ARG A 163 -0.80 -0.06 3.52
N THR A 164 -0.78 1.25 3.74
CA THR A 164 -2.04 1.97 4.01
C THR A 164 -2.89 2.06 2.74
N PRO A 165 -4.22 1.96 2.86
CA PRO A 165 -5.10 2.12 1.72
C PRO A 165 -4.88 3.45 1.00
N SER A 166 -4.78 3.40 -0.33
CA SER A 166 -4.46 4.58 -1.17
C SER A 166 -3.15 5.29 -0.76
N TRP A 167 -2.26 4.61 -0.05
CA TRP A 167 -1.01 5.15 0.53
C TRP A 167 -1.26 6.36 1.45
N ASP A 168 -2.45 6.41 2.05
CA ASP A 168 -2.88 7.49 2.93
C ASP A 168 -2.38 7.24 4.37
N PHE A 169 -1.25 7.83 4.70
CA PHE A 169 -0.55 7.68 5.96
C PHE A 169 -0.90 8.83 6.92
N SER A 170 -1.45 8.52 8.10
CA SER A 170 -1.79 9.52 9.09
C SER A 170 -0.61 9.90 9.98
N ALA A 171 -0.76 10.95 10.78
CA ALA A 171 0.23 11.32 11.78
C ALA A 171 0.41 10.26 12.90
N ASN A 172 -0.52 9.32 13.04
CA ASN A 172 -0.52 8.31 14.10
C ASN A 172 -0.10 6.92 13.59
N THR A 173 -0.15 6.69 12.27
CA THR A 173 0.08 5.37 11.65
C THR A 173 1.42 4.77 12.10
N LEU A 174 2.51 5.56 12.11
CA LEU A 174 3.83 5.06 12.50
C LEU A 174 3.89 4.60 13.97
N ALA A 175 3.29 5.36 14.87
CA ALA A 175 3.22 4.98 16.28
C ALA A 175 2.44 3.67 16.47
N ILE A 176 1.35 3.48 15.71
CA ILE A 176 0.56 2.25 15.72
C ILE A 176 1.37 1.07 15.14
N CYS A 177 2.11 1.27 14.04
CA CYS A 177 3.01 0.24 13.49
C CYS A 177 4.02 -0.25 14.53
N ARG A 178 4.62 0.67 15.29
CA ARG A 178 5.56 0.34 16.36
C ARG A 178 4.90 -0.44 17.50
N GLU A 179 3.72 -0.01 17.94
CA GLU A 179 2.93 -0.69 18.96
C GLU A 179 2.58 -2.12 18.55
N MET A 180 2.25 -2.32 17.29
CA MET A 180 1.94 -3.63 16.70
C MET A 180 3.19 -4.49 16.45
N GLY A 181 4.39 -3.93 16.53
CA GLY A 181 5.64 -4.61 16.23
C GLY A 181 5.83 -4.94 14.75
N LEU A 182 5.25 -4.13 13.86
CA LEU A 182 5.44 -4.29 12.42
C LEU A 182 6.90 -4.00 12.04
N LEU A 183 7.42 -4.78 11.11
CA LEU A 183 8.80 -4.66 10.63
C LEU A 183 8.95 -3.54 9.60
N TYR A 184 7.92 -3.36 8.75
CA TYR A 184 8.00 -2.40 7.67
C TYR A 184 6.62 -1.80 7.33
N ASP A 185 6.68 -0.63 6.72
CA ASP A 185 5.61 0.00 5.96
C ASP A 185 5.99 0.08 4.47
N SER A 186 5.02 0.23 3.60
CA SER A 186 5.21 0.39 2.17
C SER A 186 4.17 1.35 1.61
N SER A 187 4.14 2.58 2.15
CA SER A 187 3.14 3.59 1.81
C SER A 187 3.74 4.95 1.45
N LEU A 188 5.01 5.18 1.78
CA LEU A 188 5.65 6.47 1.66
C LEU A 188 6.66 6.51 0.49
N MET A 189 7.05 7.73 0.07
CA MET A 189 7.76 8.00 -1.19
C MET A 189 8.93 8.97 -1.00
N ALA A 190 9.67 8.87 0.12
CA ALA A 190 10.71 9.85 0.41
C ALA A 190 12.12 9.45 -0.07
N ASP A 191 12.26 8.27 -0.64
CA ASP A 191 13.53 7.75 -1.20
C ASP A 191 13.20 6.69 -2.27
N ASP A 192 14.14 6.37 -3.15
CA ASP A 192 14.05 5.25 -4.10
C ASP A 192 14.48 3.91 -3.47
N GLU A 193 15.11 3.97 -2.31
CA GLU A 193 15.69 2.85 -1.59
C GLU A 193 15.02 2.63 -0.24
N PRO A 194 15.10 1.44 0.34
CA PRO A 194 14.61 1.23 1.71
C PRO A 194 15.25 2.22 2.67
N TYR A 195 14.45 2.81 3.53
CA TYR A 195 14.93 3.78 4.51
C TYR A 195 14.29 3.59 5.90
N GLU A 196 14.96 4.13 6.88
CA GLU A 196 14.46 4.13 8.26
C GLU A 196 13.37 5.20 8.43
N LEU A 197 12.30 4.86 9.14
CA LEU A 197 11.29 5.84 9.50
C LEU A 197 11.62 6.50 10.84
N LEU A 198 11.61 7.82 10.84
CA LEU A 198 11.78 8.64 12.03
C LEU A 198 10.42 9.19 12.49
N GLU A 199 10.18 9.15 13.80
CA GLU A 199 9.09 9.87 14.47
C GLU A 199 9.69 10.99 15.31
N GLU A 200 9.33 12.24 14.99
CA GLU A 200 9.84 13.44 15.67
C GLU A 200 11.39 13.50 15.73
N GLY A 201 12.03 12.96 14.70
CA GLY A 201 13.49 12.91 14.57
C GLY A 201 14.16 11.69 15.18
N GLU A 202 13.42 10.84 15.87
CA GLU A 202 13.96 9.64 16.51
C GLU A 202 13.70 8.38 15.67
N ALA A 203 14.69 7.50 15.62
CA ALA A 203 14.61 6.24 14.89
C ALA A 203 13.57 5.30 15.50
N THR A 204 12.70 4.73 14.66
CA THR A 204 11.58 3.90 15.12
C THR A 204 11.83 2.40 15.03
N GLY A 205 12.79 2.00 14.20
CA GLY A 205 13.03 0.59 13.86
C GLY A 205 12.06 0.04 12.80
N VAL A 206 11.07 0.82 12.38
CA VAL A 206 10.21 0.47 11.23
C VAL A 206 10.91 0.90 9.95
N ILE A 207 10.94 0.00 8.97
CA ILE A 207 11.55 0.23 7.66
C ILE A 207 10.48 0.66 6.68
N GLU A 208 10.77 1.66 5.85
CA GLU A 208 9.96 1.95 4.68
C GLU A 208 10.51 1.20 3.47
N LEU A 209 9.61 0.49 2.77
CA LEU A 209 9.84 -0.02 1.43
C LEU A 209 9.09 0.89 0.46
N PRO A 210 9.76 1.90 -0.11
CA PRO A 210 9.09 3.00 -0.77
C PRO A 210 8.28 2.56 -1.99
N VAL A 211 7.09 3.14 -2.08
CA VAL A 211 6.21 3.05 -3.25
C VAL A 211 6.46 4.25 -4.16
N GLU A 212 6.02 4.16 -5.41
CA GLU A 212 6.13 5.25 -6.36
C GLU A 212 5.00 5.17 -7.39
N TRP A 213 4.34 6.29 -7.66
CA TRP A 213 3.20 6.35 -8.57
C TRP A 213 3.52 5.87 -10.00
N ILE A 214 4.76 6.09 -10.47
CA ILE A 214 5.16 5.60 -11.80
C ILE A 214 5.24 4.08 -11.87
N ARG A 215 5.40 3.42 -10.71
CA ARG A 215 5.47 1.96 -10.56
C ARG A 215 4.19 1.36 -9.95
N ASP A 216 3.06 2.06 -10.15
CA ASP A 216 1.73 1.62 -9.72
C ASP A 216 0.83 1.45 -10.96
N ASP A 217 0.26 0.26 -11.14
CA ASP A 217 -0.58 -0.02 -12.31
C ASP A 217 -1.93 0.71 -12.27
N ALA A 218 -2.42 1.07 -11.07
CA ALA A 218 -3.69 1.77 -10.93
C ALA A 218 -3.69 3.14 -11.60
N VAL A 219 -2.54 3.85 -11.62
CA VAL A 219 -2.46 5.17 -12.27
C VAL A 219 -2.65 5.09 -13.79
N TYR A 220 -2.45 3.91 -14.39
CA TYR A 220 -2.59 3.69 -15.83
C TYR A 220 -3.90 3.00 -16.21
N PHE A 221 -4.44 2.14 -15.35
CA PHE A 221 -5.55 1.25 -15.67
C PHE A 221 -6.82 1.53 -14.88
N ASN A 222 -6.72 2.23 -13.73
CA ASN A 222 -7.91 2.54 -12.94
C ASN A 222 -8.72 3.64 -13.63
N MET A 223 -9.91 3.28 -14.08
CA MET A 223 -10.88 4.19 -14.67
C MET A 223 -12.26 3.86 -14.15
N ASP A 224 -12.84 4.80 -13.42
CA ASP A 224 -14.24 4.75 -13.01
C ASP A 224 -15.08 5.59 -13.99
N ARG A 225 -16.23 5.08 -14.34
CA ARG A 225 -17.21 5.75 -15.19
C ARG A 225 -17.51 7.19 -14.76
N PHE A 226 -17.42 7.47 -13.47
CA PHE A 226 -17.82 8.76 -12.89
C PHE A 226 -16.67 9.63 -12.40
N SER A 227 -15.47 9.13 -12.29
CA SER A 227 -14.35 9.83 -11.65
C SER A 227 -13.20 10.17 -12.58
N ALA A 228 -12.78 9.28 -13.48
CA ALA A 228 -11.64 9.52 -14.34
C ALA A 228 -12.05 9.49 -15.81
N LEU A 229 -11.95 10.61 -16.46
CA LEU A 229 -12.27 10.77 -17.89
C LEU A 229 -11.04 10.53 -18.79
N ARG A 230 -10.09 9.73 -18.34
CA ARG A 230 -8.93 9.36 -19.15
C ARG A 230 -9.13 7.96 -19.73
N PRO A 231 -8.73 7.72 -20.98
CA PRO A 231 -8.72 6.37 -21.53
C PRO A 231 -7.65 5.52 -20.81
N TYR A 232 -7.85 4.22 -20.79
CA TYR A 232 -6.81 3.29 -20.35
C TYR A 232 -5.53 3.46 -21.16
N THR A 233 -4.39 3.36 -20.48
CA THR A 233 -3.10 3.31 -21.14
C THR A 233 -2.90 1.94 -21.78
N ALA A 234 -2.31 1.87 -22.95
CA ALA A 234 -2.02 0.59 -23.59
C ALA A 234 -1.06 -0.25 -22.73
N PRO A 235 -1.34 -1.55 -22.48
CA PRO A 235 -0.47 -2.38 -21.65
C PRO A 235 0.99 -2.43 -22.12
N SER A 236 1.25 -2.34 -23.44
CA SER A 236 2.61 -2.27 -23.98
C SER A 236 3.35 -1.00 -23.55
N ALA A 237 2.66 0.15 -23.49
CA ALA A 237 3.26 1.40 -23.01
C ALA A 237 3.59 1.34 -21.52
N VAL A 238 2.70 0.76 -20.71
CA VAL A 238 2.97 0.55 -19.29
C VAL A 238 4.16 -0.40 -19.08
N LEU A 239 4.24 -1.47 -19.86
CA LEU A 239 5.38 -2.39 -19.82
C LEU A 239 6.69 -1.68 -20.17
N GLU A 240 6.71 -0.77 -21.14
CA GLU A 240 7.89 0.03 -21.49
C GLU A 240 8.32 0.94 -20.30
N ILE A 241 7.35 1.57 -19.62
CA ILE A 241 7.63 2.37 -18.43
C ILE A 241 8.25 1.50 -17.33
N PHE A 242 7.61 0.39 -16.96
CA PHE A 242 8.09 -0.49 -15.90
C PHE A 242 9.46 -1.10 -16.22
N LYS A 243 9.73 -1.38 -17.50
CA LYS A 243 11.07 -1.83 -17.93
C LYS A 243 12.12 -0.76 -17.76
N ALA A 244 11.82 0.49 -18.12
CA ALA A 244 12.75 1.59 -17.95
C ALA A 244 13.09 1.82 -16.45
N GLU A 245 12.08 1.80 -15.58
CA GLU A 245 12.26 1.88 -14.13
C GLU A 245 13.11 0.72 -13.58
N PHE A 246 12.83 -0.50 -14.02
CA PHE A 246 13.62 -1.68 -13.63
C PHE A 246 15.07 -1.58 -14.12
N ASP A 247 15.29 -1.14 -15.36
CA ASP A 247 16.63 -1.03 -15.93
C ASP A 247 17.47 0.00 -15.17
N MET A 248 16.87 1.14 -14.75
CA MET A 248 17.53 2.14 -13.92
C MET A 248 17.83 1.60 -12.51
N ALA A 249 16.86 1.01 -11.83
CA ALA A 249 17.08 0.40 -10.52
C ALA A 249 18.21 -0.65 -10.56
N ARG A 250 18.30 -1.41 -11.66
CA ARG A 250 19.37 -2.40 -11.86
C ARG A 250 20.72 -1.76 -12.13
N GLU A 251 20.79 -0.65 -12.86
CA GLU A 251 22.01 0.11 -13.13
C GLU A 251 22.58 0.72 -11.84
N GLU A 252 21.70 1.32 -11.04
CA GLU A 252 22.05 1.96 -9.77
C GLU A 252 22.25 0.97 -8.60
N GLY A 253 21.90 -0.30 -8.82
CA GLY A 253 21.99 -1.33 -7.79
C GLY A 253 20.95 -1.18 -6.69
N GLY A 254 19.76 -0.70 -7.03
CA GLY A 254 18.72 -0.29 -6.15
C GLY A 254 17.60 -1.31 -5.91
N LEU A 255 16.44 -0.80 -5.47
CA LEU A 255 15.20 -1.52 -5.28
C LEU A 255 14.22 -1.21 -6.43
N PHE A 256 13.69 -2.25 -7.08
CA PHE A 256 12.53 -2.14 -7.95
C PHE A 256 11.32 -2.74 -7.23
N LEU A 257 10.47 -1.89 -6.68
CA LEU A 257 9.21 -2.27 -6.08
C LEU A 257 8.07 -1.91 -7.04
N LEU A 258 7.27 -2.91 -7.43
CA LEU A 258 6.13 -2.74 -8.33
C LEU A 258 4.84 -3.01 -7.57
N THR A 259 3.92 -2.05 -7.59
CA THR A 259 2.58 -2.19 -7.02
C THR A 259 1.58 -2.49 -8.13
N MET A 260 0.76 -3.50 -7.89
CA MET A 260 -0.28 -3.95 -8.82
C MET A 260 -1.60 -4.17 -8.08
N HIS A 261 -2.70 -4.04 -8.80
CA HIS A 261 -4.05 -4.20 -8.26
C HIS A 261 -4.82 -5.32 -8.96
#